data_15e463b7f971fd9e37de4033ebbed45c
#
_entry.id   15e463b7f971fd9e37de4033ebbed45c
#
_cell.length_a   1.000
_cell.length_b   1.000
_cell.length_c   1.000
_cell.angle_alpha   90.00
_cell.angle_beta   90.00
_cell.angle_gamma   90.00
#
_symmetry.space_group_name_H-M   'P 1'
#
loop_
_entity.id
_entity.type
_entity.pdbx_description
1 polymer ?
#
loop_
_entity_poly.entity_id
_entity_poly.type
_entity_poly.pdbx_seq_one_letter_code
_entity_poly.pdbx_strand_id
1 'polypeptide(L)'
;MVVEDESLLLQAVTKKLIASDIEAVSCLSAEQALDYLKSLPELPDAIWLDYHLKDMDGLMFMKNLKANPLWEKIPVFVVSNSASPDKVNGMLALGAKKYILKAEHRLDEIIASIKEFIMTDN
;
A
#
# COMPACT_ATOMS: atom_id res chain seq x y z
N MET A 1 1.98 5.20 -3.94
CA MET A 1 3.06 4.93 -2.98
C MET A 1 3.13 3.44 -2.72
N VAL A 2 4.33 2.87 -2.73
CA VAL A 2 4.56 1.44 -2.46
C VAL A 2 5.42 1.32 -1.21
N VAL A 3 4.91 0.61 -0.21
CA VAL A 3 5.61 0.39 1.06
C VAL A 3 5.90 -1.10 1.20
N GLU A 4 7.14 -1.48 0.91
CA GLU A 4 7.59 -2.87 0.83
C GLU A 4 9.07 -2.93 1.21
N ASP A 5 9.41 -3.70 2.24
CA ASP A 5 10.80 -3.76 2.72
C ASP A 5 11.67 -4.80 2.02
N GLU A 6 11.10 -5.65 1.17
CA GLU A 6 11.86 -6.57 0.33
C GLU A 6 12.30 -5.84 -0.94
N SER A 7 13.57 -5.51 -1.02
CA SER A 7 14.13 -4.65 -2.07
C SER A 7 13.84 -5.13 -3.48
N LEU A 8 14.01 -6.43 -3.75
CA LEU A 8 13.79 -6.97 -5.09
C LEU A 8 12.31 -6.91 -5.49
N LEU A 9 11.41 -7.18 -4.56
CA LEU A 9 9.97 -7.10 -4.82
C LEU A 9 9.56 -5.64 -5.04
N LEU A 10 10.07 -4.72 -4.23
CA LEU A 10 9.81 -3.29 -4.39
C LEU A 10 10.22 -2.80 -5.78
N GLN A 11 11.41 -3.22 -6.25
CA GLN A 11 11.88 -2.88 -7.59
C GLN A 11 10.96 -3.44 -8.67
N ALA A 12 10.53 -4.70 -8.54
CA ALA A 12 9.65 -5.33 -9.50
C ALA A 12 8.28 -4.64 -9.57
N VAL A 13 7.70 -4.32 -8.44
CA VAL A 13 6.42 -3.60 -8.36
C VAL A 13 6.55 -2.21 -8.96
N THR A 14 7.59 -1.48 -8.60
CA THR A 14 7.84 -0.12 -9.10
C THR A 14 7.97 -0.10 -10.62
N LYS A 15 8.74 -1.04 -11.18
CA LYS A 15 8.90 -1.17 -12.64
C LYS A 15 7.58 -1.40 -13.35
N LYS A 16 6.76 -2.31 -12.81
CA LYS A 16 5.46 -2.63 -13.42
C LYS A 16 4.48 -1.46 -13.34
N LEU A 17 4.51 -0.70 -12.25
CA LEU A 17 3.69 0.49 -12.11
C LEU A 17 4.07 1.55 -13.14
N ILE A 18 5.36 1.82 -13.28
CA ILE A 18 5.86 2.78 -14.27
C ILE A 18 5.49 2.34 -15.69
N ALA A 19 5.63 1.06 -15.99
CA ALA A 19 5.25 0.50 -17.28
C ALA A 19 3.72 0.60 -17.55
N SER A 20 2.93 0.77 -16.51
CA SER A 20 1.47 0.96 -16.60
C SER A 20 1.07 2.44 -16.52
N ASP A 21 2.01 3.36 -16.72
CA ASP A 21 1.81 4.80 -16.66
C ASP A 21 1.37 5.31 -15.29
N ILE A 22 1.81 4.66 -14.22
CA ILE A 22 1.54 5.06 -12.84
C ILE A 22 2.85 5.57 -12.23
N GLU A 23 2.83 6.80 -11.71
CA GLU A 23 3.96 7.31 -10.94
C GLU A 23 4.05 6.56 -9.62
N ALA A 24 5.25 6.14 -9.24
CA ALA A 24 5.46 5.36 -8.04
C ALA A 24 6.46 6.03 -7.11
N VAL A 25 6.07 6.18 -5.85
CA VAL A 25 6.97 6.57 -4.76
C VAL A 25 7.26 5.28 -3.97
N SER A 26 8.52 4.88 -3.97
CA SER A 26 8.97 3.60 -3.37
C SER A 26 9.51 3.82 -1.98
N CYS A 27 9.01 3.04 -1.01
CA CYS A 27 9.41 3.14 0.39
C CYS A 27 9.84 1.77 0.89
N LEU A 28 11.02 1.70 1.49
CA LEU A 28 11.56 0.45 2.08
C LEU A 28 11.12 0.23 3.52
N SER A 29 10.45 1.22 4.11
CA SER A 29 9.97 1.13 5.49
C SER A 29 8.71 1.95 5.68
N ALA A 30 7.98 1.67 6.74
CA ALA A 30 6.81 2.45 7.11
C ALA A 30 7.21 3.87 7.53
N GLU A 31 8.33 4.02 8.24
CA GLU A 31 8.84 5.33 8.65
C GLU A 31 9.14 6.20 7.44
N GLN A 32 9.81 5.64 6.42
CA GLN A 32 10.08 6.36 5.18
C GLN A 32 8.79 6.80 4.49
N ALA A 33 7.77 5.94 4.48
CA ALA A 33 6.48 6.27 3.90
C ALA A 33 5.80 7.42 4.62
N LEU A 34 5.81 7.41 5.95
CA LEU A 34 5.23 8.49 6.75
C LEU A 34 5.99 9.81 6.53
N ASP A 35 7.31 9.76 6.43
CA ASP A 35 8.12 10.95 6.15
C ASP A 35 7.80 11.52 4.77
N TYR A 36 7.67 10.69 3.76
CA TYR A 36 7.28 11.15 2.42
C TYR A 36 5.89 11.77 2.42
N LEU A 37 4.93 11.21 3.14
CA LEU A 37 3.58 11.79 3.23
C LEU A 37 3.60 13.21 3.78
N LYS A 38 4.54 13.51 4.68
CA LYS A 38 4.70 14.86 5.24
C LYS A 38 5.29 15.86 4.24
N SER A 39 6.07 15.39 3.27
CA SER A 39 6.88 16.27 2.40
C SER A 39 6.45 16.25 0.93
N LEU A 40 5.64 15.30 0.49
CA LEU A 40 5.20 15.25 -0.90
C LEU A 40 4.30 16.45 -1.24
N PRO A 41 4.50 17.08 -2.41
CA PRO A 41 3.65 18.19 -2.84
C PRO A 41 2.20 17.77 -3.08
N GLU A 42 2.00 16.52 -3.48
CA GLU A 42 0.68 15.92 -3.66
C GLU A 42 0.61 14.58 -2.96
N LEU A 43 -0.53 14.29 -2.32
CA LEU A 43 -0.74 13.00 -1.68
C LEU A 43 -0.90 11.89 -2.74
N PRO A 44 -0.47 10.66 -2.45
CA PRO A 44 -0.66 9.56 -3.39
C PRO A 44 -2.14 9.23 -3.57
N ASP A 45 -2.49 8.76 -4.76
CA ASP A 45 -3.86 8.32 -5.08
C ASP A 45 -4.19 6.98 -4.43
N ALA A 46 -3.18 6.18 -4.07
CA ALA A 46 -3.33 4.91 -3.39
C ALA A 46 -2.00 4.52 -2.74
N ILE A 47 -2.09 3.65 -1.74
CA ILE A 47 -0.93 3.07 -1.07
C ILE A 47 -1.00 1.56 -1.20
N TRP A 48 0.09 0.96 -1.74
CA TRP A 48 0.35 -0.48 -1.68
C TRP A 48 1.13 -0.72 -0.39
N LEU A 49 0.58 -1.48 0.54
CA LEU A 49 1.17 -1.67 1.86
C LEU A 49 1.40 -3.15 2.15
N ASP A 50 2.65 -3.54 2.41
CA ASP A 50 2.94 -4.85 2.98
C ASP A 50 2.57 -4.83 4.47
N TYR A 51 1.94 -5.91 4.94
CA TYR A 51 1.56 -6.02 6.34
C TYR A 51 2.78 -6.17 7.26
N HIS A 52 3.75 -6.98 6.85
CA HIS A 52 4.93 -7.30 7.66
C HIS A 52 6.13 -6.45 7.25
N LEU A 53 6.22 -5.26 7.80
CA LEU A 53 7.38 -4.40 7.64
C LEU A 53 8.30 -4.56 8.86
N LYS A 54 9.59 -4.32 8.67
CA LYS A 54 10.58 -4.53 9.76
C LYS A 54 10.43 -3.53 10.89
N ASP A 55 10.03 -2.29 10.60
CA ASP A 55 9.96 -1.21 11.58
C ASP A 55 8.58 -1.09 12.25
N MET A 56 7.50 -1.50 11.59
CA MET A 56 6.17 -1.59 12.20
C MET A 56 5.27 -2.47 11.35
N ASP A 57 4.23 -3.06 11.95
CA ASP A 57 3.28 -3.84 11.16
C ASP A 57 2.27 -2.94 10.45
N GLY A 58 1.51 -3.55 9.53
CA GLY A 58 0.51 -2.82 8.75
C GLY A 58 -0.58 -2.20 9.59
N LEU A 59 -0.96 -2.83 10.70
CA LEU A 59 -1.98 -2.32 11.60
C LEU A 59 -1.56 -1.00 12.24
N MET A 60 -0.31 -0.93 12.70
CA MET A 60 0.25 0.30 13.28
C MET A 60 0.35 1.40 12.22
N PHE A 61 0.79 1.05 11.02
CA PHE A 61 0.85 2.01 9.91
C PHE A 61 -0.54 2.59 9.62
N MET A 62 -1.57 1.73 9.55
CA MET A 62 -2.95 2.17 9.31
C MET A 62 -3.44 3.10 10.41
N LYS A 63 -3.13 2.81 11.67
CA LYS A 63 -3.49 3.67 12.79
C LYS A 63 -2.87 5.06 12.65
N ASN A 64 -1.59 5.13 12.29
CA ASN A 64 -0.91 6.39 12.05
C ASN A 64 -1.54 7.16 10.88
N LEU A 65 -1.86 6.45 9.80
CA LEU A 65 -2.45 7.06 8.62
C LEU A 65 -3.83 7.63 8.94
N LYS A 66 -4.67 6.86 9.61
CA LYS A 66 -6.06 7.25 9.93
C LYS A 66 -6.14 8.32 11.02
N ALA A 67 -5.10 8.48 11.83
CA ALA A 67 -5.03 9.53 12.84
C ALA A 67 -4.77 10.92 12.24
N ASN A 68 -4.32 10.99 11.00
CA ASN A 68 -4.04 12.27 10.34
C ASN A 68 -5.18 12.61 9.38
N PRO A 69 -5.92 13.71 9.62
CA PRO A 69 -7.05 14.10 8.76
C PRO A 69 -6.69 14.32 7.29
N LEU A 70 -5.43 14.67 7.01
CA LEU A 70 -4.97 14.88 5.63
C LEU A 70 -4.75 13.57 4.89
N TRP A 71 -4.52 12.46 5.60
CA TRP A 71 -4.16 11.16 5.02
C TRP A 71 -5.26 10.11 5.13
N GLU A 72 -6.26 10.33 6.00
CA GLU A 72 -7.24 9.30 6.35
C GLU A 72 -8.04 8.76 5.16
N LYS A 73 -8.17 9.55 4.10
CA LYS A 73 -8.95 9.17 2.90
C LYS A 73 -8.12 8.48 1.83
N ILE A 74 -6.80 8.39 1.98
CA ILE A 74 -5.95 7.74 0.98
C ILE A 74 -6.31 6.25 0.94
N PRO A 75 -6.70 5.68 -0.22
CA PRO A 75 -7.01 4.26 -0.32
C PRO A 75 -5.77 3.40 -0.06
N VAL A 76 -5.90 2.38 0.78
CA VAL A 76 -4.82 1.45 1.10
C VAL A 76 -5.18 0.06 0.63
N PHE A 77 -4.27 -0.56 -0.13
CA PHE A 77 -4.36 -1.94 -0.59
C PHE A 77 -3.27 -2.72 0.14
N VAL A 78 -3.69 -3.63 1.02
CA VAL A 78 -2.74 -4.46 1.76
C VAL A 78 -2.35 -5.64 0.89
N VAL A 79 -1.05 -5.86 0.71
CA VAL A 79 -0.53 -6.97 -0.10
C VAL A 79 0.43 -7.75 0.79
N SER A 80 0.06 -8.96 1.18
CA SER A 80 0.79 -9.71 2.20
C SER A 80 0.95 -11.19 1.85
N ASN A 81 1.98 -11.81 2.44
CA ASN A 81 2.19 -13.25 2.35
C ASN A 81 1.30 -14.04 3.31
N SER A 82 0.65 -13.40 4.26
CA SER A 82 -0.22 -14.07 5.22
C SER A 82 -1.55 -13.35 5.37
N ALA A 83 -2.63 -14.11 5.54
CA ALA A 83 -3.98 -13.60 5.60
C ALA A 83 -4.78 -14.33 6.68
N SER A 84 -4.33 -14.24 7.96
CA SER A 84 -5.14 -14.76 9.05
C SER A 84 -6.43 -13.92 9.19
N PRO A 85 -7.55 -14.51 9.64
CA PRO A 85 -8.80 -13.76 9.79
C PRO A 85 -8.64 -12.49 10.63
N ASP A 86 -7.85 -12.55 11.71
CA ASP A 86 -7.63 -11.39 12.59
C ASP A 86 -6.91 -10.25 11.85
N LYS A 87 -5.90 -10.57 11.05
CA LYS A 87 -5.17 -9.55 10.27
C LYS A 87 -6.07 -8.91 9.21
N VAL A 88 -6.80 -9.75 8.46
CA VAL A 88 -7.70 -9.27 7.40
C VAL A 88 -8.78 -8.39 8.01
N ASN A 89 -9.48 -8.88 9.03
CA ASN A 89 -10.57 -8.15 9.65
C ASN A 89 -10.09 -6.85 10.31
N GLY A 90 -8.93 -6.89 10.97
CA GLY A 90 -8.35 -5.71 11.60
C GLY A 90 -8.02 -4.61 10.60
N MET A 91 -7.43 -4.97 9.46
CA MET A 91 -7.08 -4.00 8.42
C MET A 91 -8.31 -3.44 7.73
N LEU A 92 -9.29 -4.29 7.41
CA LEU A 92 -10.54 -3.83 6.80
C LEU A 92 -11.34 -2.94 7.74
N ALA A 93 -11.35 -3.26 9.03
CA ALA A 93 -12.02 -2.44 10.05
C ALA A 93 -11.40 -1.05 10.17
N LEU A 94 -10.09 -0.92 9.93
CA LEU A 94 -9.41 0.37 9.90
C LEU A 94 -9.55 1.11 8.57
N GLY A 95 -10.24 0.50 7.61
CA GLY A 95 -10.55 1.17 6.35
C GLY A 95 -9.68 0.78 5.15
N ALA A 96 -8.89 -0.29 5.24
CA ALA A 96 -8.21 -0.80 4.06
C ALA A 96 -9.24 -1.18 2.99
N LYS A 97 -8.96 -0.85 1.74
CA LYS A 97 -9.88 -1.14 0.64
C LYS A 97 -9.89 -2.60 0.26
N LYS A 98 -8.73 -3.25 0.28
CA LYS A 98 -8.58 -4.67 -0.02
C LYS A 98 -7.43 -5.25 0.77
N TYR A 99 -7.52 -6.54 1.07
CA TYR A 99 -6.42 -7.32 1.63
C TYR A 99 -6.11 -8.42 0.62
N ILE A 100 -4.95 -8.37 -0.01
CA ILE A 100 -4.57 -9.24 -1.12
C ILE A 100 -3.46 -10.18 -0.67
N LEU A 101 -3.65 -11.48 -0.88
CA LEU A 101 -2.64 -12.48 -0.56
C LEU A 101 -1.70 -12.65 -1.76
N LYS A 102 -0.40 -12.38 -1.57
CA LYS A 102 0.60 -12.42 -2.65
C LYS A 102 0.63 -13.75 -3.38
N ALA A 103 0.46 -14.86 -2.65
CA ALA A 103 0.52 -16.20 -3.23
C ALA A 103 -0.65 -16.53 -4.16
N GLU A 104 -1.76 -15.82 -4.07
CA GLU A 104 -2.98 -16.09 -4.84
C GLU A 104 -3.11 -15.21 -6.08
N HIS A 105 -2.26 -14.20 -6.23
CA HIS A 105 -2.38 -13.23 -7.31
C HIS A 105 -1.03 -12.89 -7.92
N ARG A 106 -1.01 -12.72 -9.25
CA ARG A 106 0.17 -12.24 -9.96
C ARG A 106 0.29 -10.74 -9.78
N LEU A 107 1.53 -10.22 -9.84
CA LEU A 107 1.76 -8.77 -9.71
C LEU A 107 0.95 -7.97 -10.73
N ASP A 108 0.85 -8.44 -11.96
CA ASP A 108 0.10 -7.77 -13.02
C ASP A 108 -1.38 -7.63 -12.65
N GLU A 109 -1.95 -8.66 -12.04
CA GLU A 109 -3.35 -8.66 -11.61
C GLU A 109 -3.59 -7.66 -10.48
N ILE A 110 -2.69 -7.63 -9.50
CA ILE A 110 -2.78 -6.70 -8.38
C ILE A 110 -2.69 -5.26 -8.87
N ILE A 111 -1.73 -4.97 -9.74
CA ILE A 111 -1.53 -3.64 -10.31
C ILE A 111 -2.73 -3.21 -11.13
N ALA A 112 -3.28 -4.12 -11.96
CA ALA A 112 -4.46 -3.83 -12.75
C ALA A 112 -5.68 -3.49 -11.87
N SER A 113 -5.84 -4.21 -10.76
CA SER A 113 -6.92 -3.97 -9.80
C SER A 113 -6.80 -2.58 -9.15
N ILE A 114 -5.59 -2.19 -8.76
CA ILE A 114 -5.34 -0.88 -8.16
C ILE A 114 -5.55 0.24 -9.20
N LYS A 115 -5.04 0.04 -10.41
CA LYS A 115 -5.20 1.01 -11.50
C LYS A 115 -6.68 1.25 -11.82
N GLU A 116 -7.44 0.18 -11.92
CA GLU A 116 -8.88 0.27 -12.16
C GLU A 116 -9.58 1.06 -11.06
N PHE A 117 -9.24 0.79 -9.79
CA PHE A 117 -9.80 1.52 -8.66
C PHE A 117 -9.50 3.01 -8.75
N ILE A 118 -8.25 3.38 -9.00
CA ILE A 118 -7.82 4.79 -9.09
C ILE A 118 -8.56 5.50 -10.22
N MET A 119 -8.72 4.85 -11.37
CA MET A 119 -9.32 5.47 -12.57
C MET A 119 -10.84 5.57 -12.50
N THR A 120 -11.50 4.66 -11.78
CA THR A 120 -12.97 4.64 -11.72
C THR A 120 -13.55 5.38 -10.53
N ASP A 121 -12.75 5.60 -9.50
CA ASP A 121 -13.19 6.17 -8.22
C ASP A 121 -12.92 7.69 -8.11
N ASN A 122 -12.52 8.28 -9.18
CA ASN A 122 -12.26 9.74 -9.24
C ASN A 122 -13.50 10.48 -9.71
#